data_ed445ae8aacae03eb69b67b6e8d77d5b
#
_entry.id   ed445ae8aacae03eb69b67b6e8d77d5b
#
_cell.length_a   1.000
_cell.length_b   1.000
_cell.length_c   1.000
_cell.angle_alpha   90.00
_cell.angle_beta   90.00
_cell.angle_gamma   90.00
#
_symmetry.space_group_name_H-M   'P 1'
#
loop_
_entity.id
_entity.type
_entity.pdbx_description
1 polymer ?
#
loop_
_entity_poly.entity_id
_entity_poly.type
_entity_poly.pdbx_seq_one_letter_code
_entity_poly.pdbx_strand_id
1 'polypeptide(L)'
;MSKPIVAIVGRPNVGKSMLFNKLTGKRMAIVEDTPGVTRDRIYGECEWNGRGFALVDTGGIEPGTNNEMLKFMRRQAEIAIETATVIIMVVDVTVGLTAADAEVASMLKRSKKPVVLAVNKCDQTGHANPDAYEFYALGLGDPIEVSAVHGHGTGDLLDACVASFPPDDGEEYDEDVIKVAIIGKPNVGKSSLLNKILGEERVIVSNIAGTTRDAIDSYFENESGKFLFIDTACMRRKSKVDDAVEKYSNLRSIAAIERADVCLILIDANEGVTEQDTKVAGLAHEAGKACIIVVNKWDTVEKDTNTMDEKTAEVRRDLSYMTYAPVVFISALTGQRVDKLFDMIVAVSNQNSMRITTGMLNNILEDATARVQPPTDKGRRLKIYYITQVGVKPPHFVFFCNDSRLFHFSYQRYLENQIRAVFGLTGTPIRITIRQKGDKEDM
;
A
#
# COMPACT_ATOMS: atom_id res chain seq x y z
N MET A 1 -0.78 2.16 13.38
CA MET A 1 -2.06 1.43 13.13
C MET A 1 -2.15 1.05 11.66
N SER A 2 -2.49 -0.20 11.35
CA SER A 2 -2.71 -0.62 9.95
C SER A 2 -4.03 -0.04 9.46
N LYS A 3 -4.03 0.59 8.28
CA LYS A 3 -5.27 1.11 7.70
C LYS A 3 -6.20 -0.05 7.34
N PRO A 4 -7.52 0.03 7.66
CA PRO A 4 -8.51 -0.93 7.16
C PRO A 4 -8.48 -1.01 5.63
N ILE A 5 -8.72 -2.20 5.07
CA ILE A 5 -8.78 -2.41 3.63
C ILE A 5 -10.23 -2.65 3.24
N VAL A 6 -10.73 -1.86 2.30
CA VAL A 6 -12.06 -2.00 1.70
C VAL A 6 -11.92 -2.50 0.28
N ALA A 7 -12.44 -3.69 -0.02
CA ALA A 7 -12.39 -4.26 -1.37
C ALA A 7 -13.74 -4.10 -2.08
N ILE A 8 -13.72 -3.67 -3.34
CA ILE A 8 -14.89 -3.58 -4.19
C ILE A 8 -15.01 -4.83 -5.05
N VAL A 9 -16.11 -5.55 -4.94
CA VAL A 9 -16.42 -6.77 -5.72
C VAL A 9 -17.74 -6.61 -6.47
N GLY A 10 -17.93 -7.36 -7.54
CA GLY A 10 -19.17 -7.37 -8.32
C GLY A 10 -18.92 -7.76 -9.76
N ARG A 11 -20.01 -7.94 -10.54
CA ARG A 11 -19.94 -8.30 -11.96
C ARG A 11 -19.13 -7.28 -12.79
N PRO A 12 -18.63 -7.66 -13.97
CA PRO A 12 -18.18 -6.70 -14.97
C PRO A 12 -19.28 -5.67 -15.29
N ASN A 13 -18.89 -4.44 -15.59
CA ASN A 13 -19.79 -3.37 -16.04
C ASN A 13 -20.82 -2.85 -15.02
N VAL A 14 -20.79 -3.27 -13.74
CA VAL A 14 -21.65 -2.68 -12.69
C VAL A 14 -21.17 -1.32 -12.21
N GLY A 15 -20.00 -0.85 -12.69
CA GLY A 15 -19.43 0.46 -12.37
C GLY A 15 -18.43 0.47 -11.22
N LYS A 16 -17.78 -0.66 -10.88
CA LYS A 16 -16.77 -0.76 -9.79
C LYS A 16 -15.66 0.27 -9.90
N SER A 17 -14.98 0.32 -11.04
CA SER A 17 -13.85 1.24 -11.26
C SER A 17 -14.29 2.71 -11.25
N MET A 18 -15.52 3.00 -11.71
CA MET A 18 -16.08 4.34 -11.62
C MET A 18 -16.38 4.73 -10.16
N LEU A 19 -16.95 3.80 -9.39
CA LEU A 19 -17.20 3.97 -7.96
C LEU A 19 -15.86 4.14 -7.21
N PHE A 20 -14.88 3.31 -7.49
CA PHE A 20 -13.52 3.44 -6.95
C PHE A 20 -12.93 4.84 -7.18
N ASN A 21 -12.93 5.31 -8.44
CA ASN A 21 -12.43 6.64 -8.78
C ASN A 21 -13.22 7.77 -8.10
N LYS A 22 -14.52 7.57 -7.87
CA LYS A 22 -15.37 8.54 -7.18
C LYS A 22 -15.09 8.60 -5.69
N LEU A 23 -14.89 7.45 -5.04
CA LEU A 23 -14.62 7.32 -3.61
C LEU A 23 -13.20 7.77 -3.23
N THR A 24 -12.21 7.50 -4.09
CA THR A 24 -10.83 7.96 -3.87
C THR A 24 -10.67 9.47 -4.03
N GLY A 25 -11.63 10.16 -4.65
CA GLY A 25 -11.82 11.60 -4.65
C GLY A 25 -10.66 12.43 -5.20
N LYS A 26 -10.82 13.78 -5.21
CA LYS A 26 -9.87 14.79 -5.67
C LYS A 26 -8.63 14.97 -4.78
N ARG A 27 -8.43 14.17 -3.73
CA ARG A 27 -7.24 14.17 -2.87
C ARG A 27 -6.13 13.25 -3.41
N MET A 28 -6.09 13.04 -4.71
CA MET A 28 -4.87 12.56 -5.30
C MET A 28 -3.82 13.65 -5.14
N ALA A 29 -2.93 13.47 -4.16
CA ALA A 29 -1.62 14.09 -4.23
C ALA A 29 -1.14 13.94 -5.67
N ILE A 30 -0.65 15.02 -6.26
CA ILE A 30 -0.06 15.06 -7.59
C ILE A 30 0.94 13.90 -7.65
N VAL A 31 0.48 12.72 -8.09
CA VAL A 31 1.38 11.63 -8.43
C VAL A 31 1.93 12.02 -9.77
N GLU A 32 3.15 12.52 -9.76
CA GLU A 32 3.95 12.68 -10.96
C GLU A 32 3.87 11.41 -11.80
N ASP A 33 3.91 11.58 -13.12
CA ASP A 33 4.09 10.48 -14.08
C ASP A 33 5.41 9.78 -13.77
N THR A 34 5.38 8.85 -12.81
CA THR A 34 6.54 8.03 -12.49
C THR A 34 6.65 6.98 -13.59
N PRO A 35 7.74 6.99 -14.38
CA PRO A 35 7.91 6.01 -15.45
C PRO A 35 7.86 4.59 -14.88
N GLY A 36 6.93 3.76 -15.37
CA GLY A 36 6.76 2.36 -14.97
C GLY A 36 5.53 2.07 -14.09
N VAL A 37 4.80 3.06 -13.61
CA VAL A 37 3.51 2.86 -12.91
C VAL A 37 2.38 2.94 -13.92
N THR A 38 1.70 1.83 -14.19
CA THR A 38 0.61 1.75 -15.17
C THR A 38 -0.64 2.48 -14.67
N ARG A 39 -1.41 3.07 -15.61
CA ARG A 39 -2.66 3.81 -15.38
C ARG A 39 -3.82 2.98 -14.80
N ASP A 40 -3.69 1.67 -14.69
CA ASP A 40 -4.71 0.79 -14.11
C ASP A 40 -4.58 0.79 -12.58
N ARG A 41 -5.20 1.77 -11.95
CA ARG A 41 -5.20 1.94 -10.50
C ARG A 41 -6.12 0.92 -9.85
N ILE A 42 -5.53 -0.07 -9.19
CA ILE A 42 -6.23 -1.09 -8.40
C ILE A 42 -6.36 -0.64 -6.93
N TYR A 43 -5.61 0.38 -6.51
CA TYR A 43 -5.44 0.82 -5.13
C TYR A 43 -5.61 2.34 -5.00
N GLY A 44 -6.25 2.80 -3.91
CA GLY A 44 -6.38 4.22 -3.56
C GLY A 44 -6.55 4.43 -2.07
N GLU A 45 -6.04 5.54 -1.55
CA GLU A 45 -6.28 5.96 -0.18
C GLU A 45 -7.59 6.75 -0.07
N CYS A 46 -8.40 6.45 0.94
CA CYS A 46 -9.61 7.16 1.30
C CYS A 46 -9.55 7.61 2.76
N GLU A 47 -10.20 8.73 3.03
CA GLU A 47 -10.41 9.22 4.39
C GLU A 47 -11.87 9.68 4.54
N TRP A 48 -12.56 9.18 5.55
CA TRP A 48 -13.94 9.52 5.83
C TRP A 48 -14.19 9.59 7.33
N ASN A 49 -14.82 10.67 7.80
CA ASN A 49 -15.09 10.91 9.23
C ASN A 49 -13.83 10.74 10.12
N GLY A 50 -12.65 11.22 9.63
CA GLY A 50 -11.38 11.14 10.34
C GLY A 50 -10.74 9.76 10.36
N ARG A 51 -11.32 8.75 9.66
CA ARG A 51 -10.75 7.40 9.53
C ARG A 51 -10.19 7.18 8.14
N GLY A 52 -8.86 6.99 8.08
CA GLY A 52 -8.16 6.62 6.84
C GLY A 52 -8.25 5.12 6.56
N PHE A 53 -8.48 4.73 5.31
CA PHE A 53 -8.51 3.35 4.86
C PHE A 53 -8.02 3.21 3.41
N ALA A 54 -7.64 1.99 3.04
CA ALA A 54 -7.25 1.64 1.68
C ALA A 54 -8.45 1.10 0.91
N LEU A 55 -8.71 1.62 -0.28
CA LEU A 55 -9.74 1.13 -1.20
C LEU A 55 -9.08 0.33 -2.32
N VAL A 56 -9.62 -0.85 -2.64
CA VAL A 56 -9.08 -1.75 -3.65
C VAL A 56 -10.17 -2.12 -4.66
N ASP A 57 -9.92 -1.84 -5.96
CA ASP A 57 -10.77 -2.31 -7.04
C ASP A 57 -10.32 -3.69 -7.50
N THR A 58 -11.14 -4.71 -7.27
CA THR A 58 -10.88 -6.07 -7.75
C THR A 58 -11.23 -6.26 -9.23
N GLY A 59 -11.81 -5.23 -9.88
CA GLY A 59 -12.46 -5.29 -11.19
C GLY A 59 -11.57 -5.03 -12.41
N GLY A 60 -10.30 -4.66 -12.24
CA GLY A 60 -9.40 -4.26 -13.34
C GLY A 60 -9.08 -5.36 -14.39
N ILE A 61 -9.87 -6.42 -14.45
CA ILE A 61 -9.69 -7.56 -15.37
C ILE A 61 -11.03 -7.88 -16.01
N GLU A 62 -11.14 -7.75 -17.31
CA GLU A 62 -12.33 -8.18 -18.06
C GLU A 62 -12.19 -9.64 -18.50
N PRO A 63 -13.20 -10.50 -18.23
CA PRO A 63 -13.22 -11.87 -18.74
C PRO A 63 -13.56 -11.90 -20.23
N GLY A 64 -12.87 -12.76 -20.97
CA GLY A 64 -13.06 -12.89 -22.44
C GLY A 64 -14.34 -13.61 -22.86
N THR A 65 -15.00 -14.40 -21.98
CA THR A 65 -16.20 -15.20 -22.31
C THR A 65 -17.15 -15.32 -21.12
N ASN A 66 -18.45 -15.57 -21.38
CA ASN A 66 -19.49 -15.74 -20.35
C ASN A 66 -19.25 -16.90 -19.38
N ASN A 67 -18.60 -17.99 -19.79
CA ASN A 67 -18.27 -19.12 -18.92
C ASN A 67 -17.10 -18.80 -17.96
N GLU A 68 -16.27 -17.83 -18.31
CA GLU A 68 -15.17 -17.37 -17.46
C GLU A 68 -15.63 -16.33 -16.45
N MET A 69 -16.75 -15.66 -16.71
CA MET A 69 -17.30 -14.59 -15.86
C MET A 69 -17.56 -15.07 -14.43
N LEU A 70 -18.22 -16.22 -14.26
CA LEU A 70 -18.51 -16.78 -12.92
C LEU A 70 -17.23 -17.19 -12.18
N LYS A 71 -16.28 -17.82 -12.88
CA LYS A 71 -14.98 -18.17 -12.28
C LYS A 71 -14.23 -16.91 -11.83
N PHE A 72 -14.29 -15.87 -12.65
CA PHE A 72 -13.69 -14.59 -12.37
C PHE A 72 -14.30 -13.91 -11.13
N MET A 73 -15.62 -13.84 -11.04
CA MET A 73 -16.33 -13.24 -9.89
C MET A 73 -16.08 -14.03 -8.60
N ARG A 74 -16.10 -15.36 -8.65
CA ARG A 74 -15.72 -16.20 -7.51
C ARG A 74 -14.32 -15.87 -7.01
N ARG A 75 -13.38 -15.75 -7.94
CA ARG A 75 -11.99 -15.44 -7.60
C ARG A 75 -11.83 -14.06 -6.99
N GLN A 76 -12.55 -13.05 -7.50
CA GLN A 76 -12.59 -11.71 -6.89
C GLN A 76 -13.10 -11.76 -5.45
N ALA A 77 -14.21 -12.50 -5.24
CA ALA A 77 -14.80 -12.67 -3.91
C ALA A 77 -13.83 -13.38 -2.95
N GLU A 78 -13.16 -14.45 -3.39
CA GLU A 78 -12.15 -15.16 -2.57
C GLU A 78 -11.04 -14.22 -2.10
N ILE A 79 -10.50 -13.39 -3.00
CA ILE A 79 -9.44 -12.46 -2.68
C ILE A 79 -9.92 -11.38 -1.72
N ALA A 80 -11.10 -10.80 -1.98
CA ALA A 80 -11.68 -9.82 -1.08
C ALA A 80 -11.91 -10.42 0.32
N ILE A 81 -12.37 -11.66 0.40
CA ILE A 81 -12.54 -12.39 1.67
C ILE A 81 -11.20 -12.57 2.39
N GLU A 82 -10.12 -12.91 1.66
CA GLU A 82 -8.80 -13.09 2.27
C GLU A 82 -8.18 -11.78 2.74
N THR A 83 -8.31 -10.70 1.97
CA THR A 83 -7.50 -9.47 2.16
C THR A 83 -8.24 -8.30 2.81
N ALA A 84 -9.56 -8.17 2.59
CA ALA A 84 -10.30 -6.99 3.03
C ALA A 84 -10.76 -7.07 4.49
N THR A 85 -10.82 -5.91 5.15
CA THR A 85 -11.49 -5.71 6.44
C THR A 85 -13.00 -5.59 6.24
N VAL A 86 -13.43 -4.87 5.18
CA VAL A 86 -14.82 -4.69 4.76
C VAL A 86 -14.92 -4.88 3.26
N ILE A 87 -16.00 -5.46 2.78
CA ILE A 87 -16.23 -5.72 1.36
C ILE A 87 -17.43 -4.90 0.89
N ILE A 88 -17.26 -4.13 -0.19
CA ILE A 88 -18.37 -3.50 -0.90
C ILE A 88 -18.77 -4.42 -2.05
N MET A 89 -19.97 -4.98 -2.00
CA MET A 89 -20.56 -5.70 -3.13
C MET A 89 -21.37 -4.74 -3.99
N VAL A 90 -20.94 -4.52 -5.24
CA VAL A 90 -21.60 -3.61 -6.18
C VAL A 90 -22.49 -4.41 -7.14
N VAL A 91 -23.76 -4.02 -7.22
CA VAL A 91 -24.75 -4.55 -8.15
C VAL A 91 -25.32 -3.42 -9.03
N ASP A 92 -26.00 -3.76 -10.09
CA ASP A 92 -26.53 -2.82 -11.09
C ASP A 92 -28.05 -2.86 -11.11
N VAL A 93 -28.70 -1.76 -10.71
CA VAL A 93 -30.16 -1.66 -10.64
C VAL A 93 -30.81 -1.80 -12.03
N THR A 94 -30.13 -1.38 -13.10
CA THR A 94 -30.72 -1.40 -14.44
C THR A 94 -30.82 -2.80 -15.05
N VAL A 95 -30.02 -3.74 -14.54
CA VAL A 95 -30.01 -5.15 -14.99
C VAL A 95 -30.84 -6.03 -14.07
N GLY A 96 -31.04 -5.60 -12.82
CA GLY A 96 -31.69 -6.37 -11.76
C GLY A 96 -30.81 -7.48 -11.19
N LEU A 97 -31.39 -8.28 -10.32
CA LEU A 97 -30.73 -9.37 -9.61
C LEU A 97 -30.39 -10.53 -10.56
N THR A 98 -29.14 -10.95 -10.59
CA THR A 98 -28.68 -12.08 -11.41
C THR A 98 -28.26 -13.28 -10.56
N ALA A 99 -28.26 -14.47 -11.16
CA ALA A 99 -27.76 -15.70 -10.51
C ALA A 99 -26.29 -15.56 -10.08
N ALA A 100 -25.49 -14.80 -10.85
CA ALA A 100 -24.10 -14.55 -10.53
C ALA A 100 -23.94 -13.68 -9.29
N ASP A 101 -24.80 -12.66 -9.11
CA ASP A 101 -24.81 -11.84 -7.91
C ASP A 101 -25.19 -12.67 -6.67
N ALA A 102 -26.20 -13.55 -6.80
CA ALA A 102 -26.63 -14.44 -5.72
C ALA A 102 -25.54 -15.44 -5.30
N GLU A 103 -24.76 -15.93 -6.25
CA GLU A 103 -23.65 -16.85 -5.97
C GLU A 103 -22.53 -16.14 -5.18
N VAL A 104 -22.09 -14.97 -5.63
CA VAL A 104 -21.08 -14.16 -4.92
C VAL A 104 -21.58 -13.79 -3.54
N ALA A 105 -22.81 -13.32 -3.40
CA ALA A 105 -23.42 -13.01 -2.11
C ALA A 105 -23.39 -14.21 -1.15
N SER A 106 -23.68 -15.43 -1.65
CA SER A 106 -23.59 -16.65 -0.87
C SER A 106 -22.17 -16.95 -0.36
N MET A 107 -21.14 -16.67 -1.17
CA MET A 107 -19.73 -16.81 -0.76
C MET A 107 -19.37 -15.79 0.32
N LEU A 108 -19.76 -14.53 0.10
CA LEU A 108 -19.48 -13.44 1.04
C LEU A 108 -20.13 -13.69 2.41
N LYS A 109 -21.37 -14.16 2.45
CA LYS A 109 -22.06 -14.55 3.69
C LYS A 109 -21.31 -15.61 4.48
N ARG A 110 -20.78 -16.64 3.81
CA ARG A 110 -20.03 -17.73 4.47
C ARG A 110 -18.72 -17.25 5.08
N SER A 111 -18.15 -16.18 4.57
CA SER A 111 -16.87 -15.63 5.04
C SER A 111 -16.96 -14.96 6.41
N LYS A 112 -18.18 -14.57 6.85
CA LYS A 112 -18.43 -13.76 8.06
C LYS A 112 -17.74 -12.39 8.07
N LYS A 113 -17.17 -11.96 6.95
CA LYS A 113 -16.62 -10.59 6.80
C LYS A 113 -17.78 -9.59 6.71
N PRO A 114 -17.63 -8.37 7.24
CA PRO A 114 -18.59 -7.29 6.99
C PRO A 114 -18.73 -7.01 5.49
N VAL A 115 -19.95 -7.00 5.00
CA VAL A 115 -20.28 -6.72 3.60
C VAL A 115 -21.26 -5.56 3.55
N VAL A 116 -20.97 -4.56 2.73
CA VAL A 116 -21.87 -3.43 2.43
C VAL A 116 -22.36 -3.59 1.01
N LEU A 117 -23.67 -3.61 0.82
CA LEU A 117 -24.30 -3.80 -0.49
C LEU A 117 -24.57 -2.44 -1.16
N ALA A 118 -23.89 -2.16 -2.26
CA ALA A 118 -24.05 -0.95 -3.05
C ALA A 118 -24.85 -1.26 -4.33
N VAL A 119 -26.02 -0.67 -4.47
CA VAL A 119 -26.85 -0.74 -5.68
C VAL A 119 -26.53 0.48 -6.54
N ASN A 120 -25.74 0.25 -7.60
CA ASN A 120 -25.25 1.31 -8.47
C ASN A 120 -26.17 1.61 -9.65
N LYS A 121 -25.94 2.74 -10.30
CA LYS A 121 -26.70 3.32 -11.40
C LYS A 121 -28.09 3.82 -10.98
N CYS A 122 -28.25 4.20 -9.71
CA CYS A 122 -29.42 4.92 -9.20
C CYS A 122 -29.24 6.42 -9.51
N ASP A 123 -29.44 6.79 -10.77
CA ASP A 123 -29.12 8.15 -11.26
C ASP A 123 -30.25 9.17 -11.00
N GLN A 124 -31.43 8.71 -10.56
CA GLN A 124 -32.56 9.57 -10.23
C GLN A 124 -32.41 10.14 -8.81
N THR A 125 -32.47 11.45 -8.69
CA THR A 125 -32.40 12.14 -7.41
C THR A 125 -33.79 12.38 -6.80
N GLY A 126 -33.90 12.18 -5.48
CA GLY A 126 -35.07 12.60 -4.72
C GLY A 126 -36.19 11.56 -4.49
N HIS A 127 -36.09 10.39 -5.07
CA HIS A 127 -36.99 9.26 -4.81
C HIS A 127 -36.18 7.96 -4.70
N ALA A 128 -36.51 7.13 -3.69
CA ALA A 128 -35.96 5.79 -3.60
C ALA A 128 -36.31 5.00 -4.87
N ASN A 129 -35.35 4.27 -5.41
CA ASN A 129 -35.60 3.43 -6.58
C ASN A 129 -36.30 2.13 -6.15
N PRO A 130 -37.56 1.88 -6.53
CA PRO A 130 -38.25 0.65 -6.13
C PRO A 130 -37.54 -0.63 -6.53
N ASP A 131 -36.79 -0.61 -7.64
CA ASP A 131 -36.07 -1.78 -8.14
C ASP A 131 -34.85 -2.15 -7.26
N ALA A 132 -34.36 -1.19 -6.43
CA ALA A 132 -33.29 -1.44 -5.46
C ALA A 132 -33.72 -2.43 -4.35
N TYR A 133 -35.02 -2.51 -4.05
CA TYR A 133 -35.55 -3.45 -3.06
C TYR A 133 -35.40 -4.93 -3.45
N GLU A 134 -35.29 -5.24 -4.74
CA GLU A 134 -35.04 -6.60 -5.20
C GLU A 134 -33.76 -7.20 -4.58
N PHE A 135 -32.77 -6.37 -4.34
CA PHE A 135 -31.45 -6.79 -3.83
C PHE A 135 -31.44 -7.19 -2.35
N TYR A 136 -32.53 -6.95 -1.59
CA TYR A 136 -32.71 -7.54 -0.26
C TYR A 136 -32.68 -9.09 -0.33
N ALA A 137 -33.07 -9.69 -1.45
CA ALA A 137 -32.99 -11.13 -1.66
C ALA A 137 -31.56 -11.68 -1.55
N LEU A 138 -30.53 -10.85 -1.75
CA LEU A 138 -29.14 -11.22 -1.50
C LEU A 138 -28.84 -11.44 -0.02
N GLY A 139 -29.62 -10.84 0.91
CA GLY A 139 -29.48 -10.99 2.38
C GLY A 139 -28.11 -10.56 2.90
N LEU A 140 -27.57 -9.47 2.37
CA LEU A 140 -26.30 -8.85 2.79
C LEU A 140 -26.51 -7.58 3.63
N GLY A 141 -27.71 -7.36 4.14
CA GLY A 141 -28.13 -6.13 4.83
C GLY A 141 -28.91 -5.20 3.91
N ASP A 142 -29.04 -3.94 4.34
CA ASP A 142 -29.78 -2.93 3.60
C ASP A 142 -29.00 -2.49 2.35
N PRO A 143 -29.63 -2.55 1.15
CA PRO A 143 -29.01 -2.03 -0.07
C PRO A 143 -28.88 -0.51 -0.02
N ILE A 144 -27.69 -0.02 -0.28
CA ILE A 144 -27.39 1.43 -0.35
C ILE A 144 -27.42 1.84 -1.82
N GLU A 145 -28.35 2.73 -2.16
CA GLU A 145 -28.46 3.28 -3.50
C GLU A 145 -27.33 4.27 -3.78
N VAL A 146 -26.58 4.03 -4.87
CA VAL A 146 -25.47 4.89 -5.27
C VAL A 146 -25.53 5.22 -6.77
N SER A 147 -24.99 6.37 -7.13
CA SER A 147 -24.65 6.70 -8.50
C SER A 147 -23.15 7.00 -8.58
N ALA A 148 -22.38 6.07 -9.10
CA ALA A 148 -20.93 6.26 -9.28
C ALA A 148 -20.61 7.42 -10.24
N VAL A 149 -21.50 7.72 -11.19
CA VAL A 149 -21.38 8.83 -12.16
C VAL A 149 -21.57 10.17 -11.44
N HIS A 150 -22.67 10.32 -10.71
CA HIS A 150 -23.07 11.59 -10.09
C HIS A 150 -22.55 11.76 -8.67
N GLY A 151 -22.19 10.67 -7.99
CA GLY A 151 -21.70 10.66 -6.61
C GLY A 151 -22.80 10.69 -5.57
N HIS A 152 -24.06 10.42 -5.96
CA HIS A 152 -25.16 10.29 -5.00
C HIS A 152 -25.02 9.02 -4.15
N GLY A 153 -25.39 9.06 -2.89
CA GLY A 153 -25.35 7.93 -1.96
C GLY A 153 -23.95 7.47 -1.55
N THR A 154 -22.88 8.10 -2.07
CA THR A 154 -21.50 7.71 -1.73
C THR A 154 -21.14 8.03 -0.29
N GLY A 155 -21.75 9.05 0.34
CA GLY A 155 -21.59 9.37 1.75
C GLY A 155 -22.15 8.27 2.63
N ASP A 156 -23.39 7.84 2.39
CA ASP A 156 -24.05 6.77 3.14
C ASP A 156 -23.29 5.43 2.99
N LEU A 157 -22.75 5.17 1.80
CA LEU A 157 -21.91 4.01 1.54
C LEU A 157 -20.62 4.05 2.39
N LEU A 158 -19.97 5.20 2.46
CA LEU A 158 -18.76 5.39 3.26
C LEU A 158 -19.04 5.33 4.76
N ASP A 159 -20.17 5.88 5.22
CA ASP A 159 -20.61 5.77 6.61
C ASP A 159 -20.82 4.31 7.02
N ALA A 160 -21.48 3.51 6.18
CA ALA A 160 -21.69 2.09 6.42
C ALA A 160 -20.37 1.29 6.44
N CYS A 161 -19.42 1.66 5.57
CA CYS A 161 -18.08 1.05 5.57
C CYS A 161 -17.33 1.36 6.86
N VAL A 162 -17.29 2.64 7.27
CA VAL A 162 -16.58 3.08 8.49
C VAL A 162 -17.23 2.49 9.75
N ALA A 163 -18.55 2.41 9.81
CA ALA A 163 -19.27 1.77 10.90
C ALA A 163 -18.96 0.26 11.03
N SER A 164 -18.57 -0.36 9.92
CA SER A 164 -18.21 -1.78 9.86
C SER A 164 -16.73 -2.06 10.17
N PHE A 165 -15.90 -1.01 10.37
CA PHE A 165 -14.51 -1.20 10.75
C PHE A 165 -14.42 -1.74 12.18
N PRO A 166 -13.46 -2.62 12.47
CA PRO A 166 -13.20 -3.02 13.83
C PRO A 166 -12.95 -1.76 14.70
N PRO A 167 -13.35 -1.80 15.98
CA PRO A 167 -12.95 -0.76 16.91
C PRO A 167 -11.44 -0.55 16.80
N ASP A 168 -11.00 0.67 17.06
CA ASP A 168 -9.57 1.04 17.02
C ASP A 168 -8.83 0.52 18.27
N ASP A 169 -9.22 -0.69 18.68
CA ASP A 169 -8.54 -1.46 19.71
C ASP A 169 -7.22 -1.87 19.11
N GLY A 170 -6.23 -0.95 19.22
CA GLY A 170 -4.89 -1.21 18.75
C GLY A 170 -4.48 -2.58 19.23
N GLU A 171 -4.23 -3.52 18.32
CA GLU A 171 -3.50 -4.73 18.68
C GLU A 171 -2.20 -4.24 19.32
N GLU A 172 -2.14 -4.30 20.63
CA GLU A 172 -0.95 -4.05 21.43
C GLU A 172 0.06 -5.18 21.18
N TYR A 173 0.63 -5.20 19.96
CA TYR A 173 1.98 -5.70 19.91
C TYR A 173 2.84 -4.67 20.65
N ASP A 174 3.73 -5.13 21.54
CA ASP A 174 4.74 -4.27 22.13
C ASP A 174 5.24 -3.27 21.07
N GLU A 175 5.37 -2.01 21.42
CA GLU A 175 5.85 -0.95 20.50
C GLU A 175 7.18 -1.32 19.81
N ASP A 176 7.89 -2.28 20.38
CA ASP A 176 9.17 -2.80 19.90
C ASP A 176 9.08 -3.82 18.74
N VAL A 177 7.88 -4.31 18.39
CA VAL A 177 7.72 -5.32 17.32
C VAL A 177 7.66 -4.64 15.95
N ILE A 178 8.63 -4.94 15.09
CA ILE A 178 8.69 -4.42 13.72
C ILE A 178 7.86 -5.32 12.80
N LYS A 179 6.84 -4.75 12.15
CA LYS A 179 6.02 -5.45 11.17
C LYS A 179 6.68 -5.44 9.79
N VAL A 180 6.96 -6.63 9.25
CA VAL A 180 7.73 -6.80 8.01
C VAL A 180 6.90 -7.51 6.94
N ALA A 181 6.76 -6.91 5.76
CA ALA A 181 6.19 -7.56 4.58
C ALA A 181 7.29 -7.99 3.61
N ILE A 182 7.21 -9.23 3.10
CA ILE A 182 8.09 -9.75 2.05
C ILE A 182 7.30 -9.72 0.74
N ILE A 183 7.65 -8.80 -0.17
CA ILE A 183 6.96 -8.58 -1.44
C ILE A 183 7.89 -8.81 -2.62
N GLY A 184 7.32 -9.03 -3.80
CA GLY A 184 8.07 -9.31 -5.03
C GLY A 184 7.30 -10.25 -5.94
N LYS A 185 7.72 -10.41 -7.19
CA LYS A 185 7.09 -11.29 -8.17
C LYS A 185 7.11 -12.78 -7.74
N PRO A 186 6.34 -13.66 -8.38
CA PRO A 186 6.43 -15.10 -8.16
C PRO A 186 7.86 -15.63 -8.37
N ASN A 187 8.24 -16.69 -7.65
CA ASN A 187 9.52 -17.42 -7.77
C ASN A 187 10.81 -16.64 -7.46
N VAL A 188 10.76 -15.41 -6.96
CA VAL A 188 11.95 -14.67 -6.51
C VAL A 188 12.55 -15.20 -5.19
N GLY A 189 11.89 -16.16 -4.53
CA GLY A 189 12.37 -16.78 -3.29
C GLY A 189 11.76 -16.25 -2.00
N LYS A 190 10.59 -15.61 -2.02
CA LYS A 190 9.87 -15.14 -0.81
C LYS A 190 9.65 -16.24 0.22
N SER A 191 9.09 -17.37 -0.22
CA SER A 191 8.85 -18.53 0.65
C SER A 191 10.15 -19.17 1.14
N SER A 192 11.20 -19.17 0.32
CA SER A 192 12.51 -19.69 0.72
C SER A 192 13.15 -18.81 1.79
N LEU A 193 13.07 -17.48 1.64
CA LEU A 193 13.57 -16.55 2.64
C LEU A 193 12.81 -16.71 3.97
N LEU A 194 11.48 -16.76 3.91
CA LEU A 194 10.66 -16.95 5.10
C LEU A 194 10.98 -18.28 5.80
N ASN A 195 11.06 -19.38 5.05
CA ASN A 195 11.40 -20.70 5.61
C ASN A 195 12.81 -20.71 6.21
N LYS A 196 13.77 -20.01 5.61
CA LYS A 196 15.12 -19.88 6.16
C LYS A 196 15.11 -19.13 7.49
N ILE A 197 14.38 -18.00 7.54
CA ILE A 197 14.22 -17.20 8.76
C ILE A 197 13.56 -18.03 9.88
N LEU A 198 12.47 -18.72 9.58
CA LEU A 198 11.69 -19.47 10.58
C LEU A 198 12.29 -20.85 10.92
N GLY A 199 13.22 -21.36 10.12
CA GLY A 199 13.87 -22.66 10.33
C GLY A 199 15.15 -22.62 11.15
N GLU A 200 15.59 -21.46 11.64
CA GLU A 200 16.75 -21.34 12.51
C GLU A 200 16.41 -21.71 13.95
N GLU A 201 17.21 -22.60 14.59
CA GLU A 201 16.96 -23.23 15.88
C GLU A 201 16.86 -22.25 17.10
N ARG A 202 17.08 -20.96 16.90
CA ARG A 202 17.06 -19.91 17.93
C ARG A 202 15.75 -19.13 18.02
N VAL A 203 14.67 -19.64 17.43
CA VAL A 203 13.43 -18.91 17.23
C VAL A 203 12.38 -19.31 18.25
N ILE A 204 11.91 -18.38 19.04
CA ILE A 204 10.65 -18.52 19.77
C ILE A 204 9.51 -18.23 18.76
N VAL A 205 9.08 -19.25 18.03
CA VAL A 205 7.81 -19.16 17.28
C VAL A 205 6.69 -19.32 18.29
N SER A 206 6.24 -18.23 18.90
CA SER A 206 5.05 -18.28 19.74
C SER A 206 3.83 -18.07 18.84
N ASN A 207 2.96 -19.08 18.76
CA ASN A 207 1.56 -18.85 18.52
C ASN A 207 1.05 -18.09 19.74
N ILE A 208 1.03 -16.76 19.71
CA ILE A 208 0.49 -15.97 20.80
C ILE A 208 -0.99 -16.34 20.90
N ALA A 209 -1.33 -17.11 21.95
CA ALA A 209 -2.69 -17.49 22.27
C ALA A 209 -3.46 -16.21 22.64
N GLY A 210 -4.34 -15.78 21.76
CA GLY A 210 -5.15 -14.56 21.91
C GLY A 210 -5.42 -13.84 20.60
N THR A 211 -4.59 -14.01 19.57
CA THR A 211 -4.80 -13.44 18.23
C THR A 211 -5.57 -14.42 17.35
N THR A 212 -6.83 -14.70 17.71
CA THR A 212 -7.70 -15.64 17.00
C THR A 212 -8.20 -15.17 15.65
N ARG A 213 -7.71 -14.03 15.12
CA ARG A 213 -8.17 -13.49 13.84
C ARG A 213 -7.23 -13.67 12.64
N ASP A 214 -5.90 -13.79 12.85
CA ASP A 214 -4.99 -13.96 11.72
C ASP A 214 -3.94 -15.05 11.98
N ALA A 215 -4.29 -16.32 11.76
CA ALA A 215 -3.35 -17.46 11.65
C ALA A 215 -2.37 -17.34 10.46
N ILE A 216 -2.13 -16.12 9.98
CA ILE A 216 -1.51 -15.77 8.71
C ILE A 216 -0.11 -15.18 8.93
N ASP A 217 0.15 -14.57 10.09
CA ASP A 217 1.42 -13.90 10.41
C ASP A 217 2.37 -14.80 11.21
N SER A 218 3.68 -14.51 11.15
CA SER A 218 4.69 -15.26 11.91
C SER A 218 5.54 -14.33 12.75
N TYR A 219 5.51 -14.52 14.06
CA TYR A 219 6.38 -13.83 15.01
C TYR A 219 7.77 -14.47 15.01
N PHE A 220 8.80 -13.64 15.06
CA PHE A 220 10.20 -14.02 15.08
C PHE A 220 10.97 -13.08 16.00
N GLU A 221 11.84 -13.62 16.85
CA GLU A 221 12.70 -12.85 17.75
C GLU A 221 14.14 -13.38 17.70
N ASN A 222 15.10 -12.46 17.60
CA ASN A 222 16.53 -12.77 17.67
C ASN A 222 17.30 -11.66 18.42
N GLU A 223 18.62 -11.71 18.41
CA GLU A 223 19.49 -10.71 19.06
C GLU A 223 19.30 -9.28 18.50
N SER A 224 18.87 -9.13 17.25
CA SER A 224 18.64 -7.81 16.62
C SER A 224 17.29 -7.20 17.00
N GLY A 225 16.28 -8.01 17.40
CA GLY A 225 14.97 -7.51 17.81
C GLY A 225 13.81 -8.46 17.60
N LYS A 226 12.59 -7.91 17.70
CA LYS A 226 11.31 -8.60 17.56
C LYS A 226 10.66 -8.24 16.22
N PHE A 227 10.22 -9.24 15.48
CA PHE A 227 9.69 -9.06 14.13
C PHE A 227 8.37 -9.81 13.96
N LEU A 228 7.42 -9.20 13.22
CA LEU A 228 6.20 -9.85 12.79
C LEU A 228 6.16 -9.88 11.26
N PHE A 229 6.38 -11.06 10.68
CA PHE A 229 6.28 -11.26 9.25
C PHE A 229 4.81 -11.41 8.83
N ILE A 230 4.35 -10.49 8.00
CA ILE A 230 2.95 -10.35 7.55
C ILE A 230 2.65 -11.32 6.40
N ASP A 231 1.45 -11.92 6.41
CA ASP A 231 0.90 -12.79 5.34
C ASP A 231 1.76 -14.02 5.01
N THR A 232 2.28 -14.69 6.03
CA THR A 232 3.17 -15.84 5.86
C THR A 232 2.46 -17.13 5.48
N ALA A 233 1.15 -17.28 5.76
CA ALA A 233 0.39 -18.50 5.44
C ALA A 233 0.27 -18.73 3.91
N CYS A 234 0.15 -17.67 3.13
CA CYS A 234 0.14 -17.75 1.67
C CYS A 234 1.50 -18.20 1.10
N MET A 235 2.59 -17.81 1.76
CA MET A 235 3.93 -18.22 1.37
C MET A 235 4.23 -19.68 1.70
N ARG A 236 3.58 -20.24 2.74
CA ARG A 236 3.73 -21.65 3.15
C ARG A 236 2.93 -22.64 2.31
N ARG A 237 1.78 -22.22 1.76
CA ARG A 237 0.97 -23.07 0.88
C ARG A 237 1.63 -23.09 -0.50
N LYS A 238 2.20 -24.23 -0.91
CA LYS A 238 2.62 -24.46 -2.30
C LYS A 238 1.36 -24.44 -3.18
N SER A 239 1.00 -23.27 -3.73
CA SER A 239 -0.05 -23.20 -4.72
C SER A 239 0.48 -23.74 -6.04
N LYS A 240 -0.20 -24.74 -6.60
CA LYS A 240 -0.11 -25.07 -8.02
C LYS A 240 -0.62 -23.84 -8.77
N VAL A 241 0.26 -23.20 -9.49
CA VAL A 241 0.05 -21.87 -10.04
C VAL A 241 -0.41 -22.01 -11.49
N ASP A 242 -1.60 -21.51 -11.79
CA ASP A 242 -2.04 -21.16 -13.13
C ASP A 242 -1.80 -19.66 -13.38
N ASP A 243 -1.56 -19.26 -14.64
CA ASP A 243 -1.18 -17.91 -15.08
C ASP A 243 -2.14 -16.76 -14.67
N ALA A 244 -3.37 -17.09 -14.23
CA ALA A 244 -4.30 -16.12 -13.63
C ALA A 244 -3.85 -15.56 -12.27
N VAL A 245 -2.80 -16.14 -11.65
CA VAL A 245 -2.31 -15.86 -10.29
C VAL A 245 -1.53 -14.55 -10.21
N GLU A 246 -1.00 -14.06 -11.32
CA GLU A 246 -0.07 -12.92 -11.34
C GLU A 246 -0.73 -11.60 -10.89
N LYS A 247 -1.93 -11.31 -11.37
CA LYS A 247 -2.66 -10.07 -11.00
C LYS A 247 -3.19 -10.11 -9.56
N TYR A 248 -3.42 -11.31 -9.01
CA TYR A 248 -3.87 -11.51 -7.64
C TYR A 248 -2.74 -11.43 -6.61
N SER A 249 -1.49 -11.67 -7.04
CA SER A 249 -0.30 -11.45 -6.23
C SER A 249 -0.19 -9.98 -5.78
N ASN A 250 -0.64 -9.04 -6.61
CA ASN A 250 -0.59 -7.61 -6.31
C ASN A 250 -1.55 -7.21 -5.18
N LEU A 251 -2.77 -7.77 -5.14
CA LEU A 251 -3.75 -7.45 -4.07
C LEU A 251 -3.27 -7.93 -2.70
N ARG A 252 -2.69 -9.14 -2.64
CA ARG A 252 -2.08 -9.65 -1.42
C ARG A 252 -0.86 -8.83 -1.00
N SER A 253 -0.06 -8.41 -1.97
CA SER A 253 1.07 -7.52 -1.70
C SER A 253 0.59 -6.18 -1.12
N ILE A 254 -0.50 -5.61 -1.62
CA ILE A 254 -1.11 -4.39 -1.07
C ILE A 254 -1.54 -4.61 0.37
N ALA A 255 -2.25 -5.70 0.66
CA ALA A 255 -2.70 -6.01 2.02
C ALA A 255 -1.53 -6.18 3.01
N ALA A 256 -0.46 -6.84 2.57
CA ALA A 256 0.75 -6.99 3.37
C ALA A 256 1.49 -5.66 3.56
N ILE A 257 1.60 -4.85 2.50
CA ILE A 257 2.21 -3.52 2.52
C ILE A 257 1.49 -2.63 3.53
N GLU A 258 0.15 -2.56 3.51
CA GLU A 258 -0.60 -1.68 4.40
C GLU A 258 -0.36 -1.98 5.89
N ARG A 259 -0.20 -3.24 6.23
CA ARG A 259 0.02 -3.69 7.61
C ARG A 259 1.48 -3.59 8.06
N ALA A 260 2.43 -3.45 7.14
CA ALA A 260 3.86 -3.45 7.44
C ALA A 260 4.39 -2.07 7.86
N ASP A 261 5.45 -2.08 8.68
CA ASP A 261 6.33 -0.93 8.93
C ASP A 261 7.46 -0.87 7.90
N VAL A 262 8.01 -2.06 7.53
CA VAL A 262 9.11 -2.22 6.57
C VAL A 262 8.75 -3.24 5.51
N CYS A 263 8.97 -2.90 4.25
CA CYS A 263 8.77 -3.78 3.09
C CYS A 263 10.12 -4.28 2.55
N LEU A 264 10.29 -5.59 2.48
CA LEU A 264 11.41 -6.24 1.80
C LEU A 264 10.98 -6.52 0.36
N ILE A 265 11.57 -5.80 -0.59
CA ILE A 265 11.29 -5.94 -2.02
C ILE A 265 12.29 -6.93 -2.62
N LEU A 266 11.85 -8.17 -2.84
CA LEU A 266 12.72 -9.22 -3.35
C LEU A 266 12.81 -9.17 -4.89
N ILE A 267 14.05 -9.20 -5.39
CA ILE A 267 14.41 -9.22 -6.81
C ILE A 267 15.32 -10.41 -7.06
N ASP A 268 15.18 -11.08 -8.20
CA ASP A 268 16.06 -12.17 -8.63
C ASP A 268 17.36 -11.60 -9.22
N ALA A 269 18.52 -11.97 -8.66
CA ALA A 269 19.83 -11.48 -9.09
C ALA A 269 20.18 -11.84 -10.55
N ASN A 270 19.61 -12.95 -11.07
CA ASN A 270 19.87 -13.40 -12.45
C ASN A 270 19.04 -12.66 -13.48
N GLU A 271 17.77 -12.36 -13.13
CA GLU A 271 16.84 -11.70 -14.04
C GLU A 271 16.98 -10.17 -14.00
N GLY A 272 17.51 -9.61 -12.89
CA GLY A 272 17.51 -8.17 -12.64
C GLY A 272 16.13 -7.61 -12.33
N VAL A 273 15.96 -6.29 -12.45
CA VAL A 273 14.70 -5.61 -12.21
C VAL A 273 13.78 -5.75 -13.42
N THR A 274 12.61 -6.32 -13.23
CA THR A 274 11.58 -6.47 -14.26
C THR A 274 10.48 -5.43 -14.10
N GLU A 275 9.63 -5.26 -15.10
CA GLU A 275 8.45 -4.36 -15.04
C GLU A 275 7.53 -4.72 -13.85
N GLN A 276 7.39 -6.01 -13.55
CA GLN A 276 6.59 -6.48 -12.42
C GLN A 276 7.21 -6.11 -11.08
N ASP A 277 8.54 -6.20 -10.95
CA ASP A 277 9.26 -5.76 -9.75
C ASP A 277 9.09 -4.24 -9.54
N THR A 278 9.15 -3.46 -10.62
CA THR A 278 8.92 -2.00 -10.57
C THR A 278 7.50 -1.67 -10.11
N LYS A 279 6.48 -2.40 -10.59
CA LYS A 279 5.08 -2.22 -10.14
C LYS A 279 4.91 -2.52 -8.65
N VAL A 280 5.46 -3.64 -8.17
CA VAL A 280 5.36 -4.03 -6.76
C VAL A 280 6.13 -3.07 -5.86
N ALA A 281 7.31 -2.63 -6.27
CA ALA A 281 8.09 -1.63 -5.57
C ALA A 281 7.35 -0.27 -5.52
N GLY A 282 6.70 0.12 -6.62
CA GLY A 282 5.87 1.31 -6.71
C GLY A 282 4.74 1.33 -5.70
N LEU A 283 4.04 0.21 -5.49
CA LEU A 283 2.98 0.09 -4.47
C LEU A 283 3.49 0.39 -3.06
N ALA A 284 4.66 -0.13 -2.68
CA ALA A 284 5.25 0.12 -1.36
C ALA A 284 5.70 1.58 -1.21
N HIS A 285 6.23 2.17 -2.28
CA HIS A 285 6.64 3.58 -2.32
C HIS A 285 5.43 4.52 -2.18
N GLU A 286 4.36 4.31 -2.95
CA GLU A 286 3.13 5.11 -2.92
C GLU A 286 2.42 5.01 -1.56
N ALA A 287 2.41 3.82 -0.94
CA ALA A 287 1.91 3.62 0.41
C ALA A 287 2.78 4.30 1.49
N GLY A 288 3.92 4.90 1.11
CA GLY A 288 4.81 5.59 2.03
C GLY A 288 5.51 4.67 3.03
N LYS A 289 5.71 3.39 2.68
CA LYS A 289 6.35 2.42 3.58
C LYS A 289 7.87 2.49 3.49
N ALA A 290 8.51 2.17 4.61
CA ALA A 290 9.96 1.99 4.60
C ALA A 290 10.32 0.74 3.78
N CYS A 291 11.37 0.82 2.95
CA CYS A 291 11.70 -0.19 1.95
C CYS A 291 13.16 -0.58 1.97
N ILE A 292 13.41 -1.87 1.80
CA ILE A 292 14.72 -2.45 1.56
C ILE A 292 14.64 -3.27 0.27
N ILE A 293 15.52 -3.02 -0.70
CA ILE A 293 15.63 -3.80 -1.92
C ILE A 293 16.54 -4.99 -1.64
N VAL A 294 16.01 -6.21 -1.79
CA VAL A 294 16.70 -7.46 -1.47
C VAL A 294 16.95 -8.23 -2.76
N VAL A 295 18.19 -8.22 -3.24
CA VAL A 295 18.63 -8.99 -4.41
C VAL A 295 18.96 -10.40 -3.94
N ASN A 296 18.04 -11.33 -4.23
CA ASN A 296 18.11 -12.73 -3.80
C ASN A 296 18.71 -13.64 -4.89
N LYS A 297 18.99 -14.89 -4.52
CA LYS A 297 19.68 -15.90 -5.35
C LYS A 297 21.13 -15.48 -5.68
N TRP A 298 21.77 -14.75 -4.78
CA TRP A 298 23.13 -14.28 -4.96
C TRP A 298 24.17 -15.42 -5.06
N ASP A 299 23.81 -16.64 -4.63
CA ASP A 299 24.62 -17.86 -4.75
C ASP A 299 24.77 -18.35 -6.19
N THR A 300 23.83 -18.02 -7.08
CA THR A 300 23.81 -18.48 -8.48
C THR A 300 24.48 -17.53 -9.45
N VAL A 301 24.89 -16.34 -9.01
CA VAL A 301 25.53 -15.32 -9.84
C VAL A 301 27.04 -15.57 -9.89
N GLU A 302 27.63 -15.58 -11.10
CA GLU A 302 29.08 -15.52 -11.28
C GLU A 302 29.59 -14.17 -10.79
N LYS A 303 30.63 -14.19 -9.94
CA LYS A 303 31.09 -13.02 -9.21
C LYS A 303 32.49 -12.64 -9.60
N ASP A 304 32.69 -11.41 -9.99
CA ASP A 304 33.98 -10.74 -10.05
C ASP A 304 34.05 -9.60 -9.02
N THR A 305 35.09 -8.80 -9.06
CA THR A 305 35.34 -7.71 -8.10
C THR A 305 34.27 -6.61 -8.19
N ASN A 306 33.64 -6.40 -9.36
CA ASN A 306 32.74 -5.29 -9.65
C ASN A 306 31.26 -5.69 -9.72
N THR A 307 30.96 -7.00 -9.77
CA THR A 307 29.59 -7.53 -9.98
C THR A 307 28.57 -6.93 -9.03
N MET A 308 28.93 -6.69 -7.77
CA MET A 308 28.01 -6.13 -6.77
C MET A 308 27.71 -4.65 -7.04
N ASP A 309 28.71 -3.88 -7.46
CA ASP A 309 28.54 -2.45 -7.78
C ASP A 309 27.76 -2.27 -9.09
N GLU A 310 28.02 -3.12 -10.09
CA GLU A 310 27.30 -3.12 -11.36
C GLU A 310 25.82 -3.46 -11.16
N LYS A 311 25.51 -4.51 -10.38
CA LYS A 311 24.13 -4.89 -10.03
C LYS A 311 23.44 -3.83 -9.18
N THR A 312 24.17 -3.16 -8.30
CA THR A 312 23.62 -2.04 -7.54
C THR A 312 23.27 -0.88 -8.45
N ALA A 313 24.14 -0.54 -9.41
CA ALA A 313 23.89 0.53 -10.38
C ALA A 313 22.69 0.21 -11.28
N GLU A 314 22.54 -1.07 -11.72
CA GLU A 314 21.40 -1.56 -12.48
C GLU A 314 20.08 -1.34 -11.69
N VAL A 315 20.02 -1.83 -10.46
CA VAL A 315 18.86 -1.66 -9.57
C VAL A 315 18.53 -0.18 -9.35
N ARG A 316 19.54 0.67 -9.14
CA ARG A 316 19.36 2.12 -8.93
C ARG A 316 18.85 2.84 -10.17
N ARG A 317 19.24 2.41 -11.36
CA ARG A 317 18.77 2.96 -12.63
C ARG A 317 17.29 2.62 -12.83
N ASP A 318 16.91 1.35 -12.60
CA ASP A 318 15.59 0.84 -12.91
C ASP A 318 14.55 1.20 -11.83
N LEU A 319 14.98 1.39 -10.56
CA LEU A 319 14.18 1.89 -9.45
C LEU A 319 14.62 3.31 -9.03
N SER A 320 14.78 4.21 -9.99
CA SER A 320 15.31 5.57 -9.78
C SER A 320 14.46 6.45 -8.84
N TYR A 321 13.19 6.14 -8.66
CA TYR A 321 12.29 6.81 -7.71
C TYR A 321 12.49 6.34 -6.25
N MET A 322 13.22 5.24 -6.02
CA MET A 322 13.50 4.67 -4.69
C MET A 322 14.97 4.75 -4.30
N THR A 323 15.64 5.85 -4.64
CA THR A 323 17.07 6.04 -4.33
C THR A 323 17.39 5.98 -2.84
N TYR A 324 16.40 6.21 -1.98
CA TYR A 324 16.51 6.15 -0.53
C TYR A 324 16.59 4.71 0.02
N ALA A 325 16.05 3.71 -0.72
CA ALA A 325 16.00 2.34 -0.26
C ALA A 325 17.39 1.66 -0.35
N PRO A 326 17.93 1.07 0.73
CA PRO A 326 19.18 0.34 0.66
C PRO A 326 19.04 -0.93 -0.19
N VAL A 327 20.13 -1.35 -0.85
CA VAL A 327 20.21 -2.58 -1.63
C VAL A 327 21.04 -3.59 -0.87
N VAL A 328 20.48 -4.79 -0.65
CA VAL A 328 21.14 -5.89 0.06
C VAL A 328 21.14 -7.14 -0.81
N PHE A 329 22.27 -7.83 -0.88
CA PHE A 329 22.43 -9.06 -1.63
C PHE A 329 22.44 -10.28 -0.70
N ILE A 330 21.50 -11.20 -0.90
CA ILE A 330 21.36 -12.41 -0.06
C ILE A 330 21.22 -13.68 -0.90
N SER A 331 21.40 -14.82 -0.26
CA SER A 331 20.88 -16.09 -0.74
C SER A 331 19.93 -16.68 0.31
N ALA A 332 18.65 -16.69 -0.01
CA ALA A 332 17.65 -17.33 0.84
C ALA A 332 17.82 -18.85 0.93
N LEU A 333 18.47 -19.46 -0.08
CA LEU A 333 18.74 -20.91 -0.12
C LEU A 333 19.86 -21.29 0.85
N THR A 334 21.00 -20.60 0.76
CA THR A 334 22.18 -20.91 1.58
C THR A 334 22.18 -20.21 2.94
N GLY A 335 21.37 -19.17 3.14
CA GLY A 335 21.37 -18.32 4.33
C GLY A 335 22.40 -17.19 4.27
N GLN A 336 23.14 -17.05 3.15
CA GLN A 336 24.19 -16.03 3.04
C GLN A 336 23.63 -14.61 3.25
N ARG A 337 24.16 -13.89 4.24
CA ARG A 337 23.83 -12.51 4.60
C ARG A 337 22.39 -12.28 5.07
N VAL A 338 21.65 -13.33 5.42
CA VAL A 338 20.27 -13.18 5.97
C VAL A 338 20.31 -12.51 7.34
N ASP A 339 21.32 -12.78 8.19
CA ASP A 339 21.48 -12.14 9.49
C ASP A 339 21.62 -10.60 9.37
N LYS A 340 22.41 -10.14 8.38
CA LYS A 340 22.57 -8.70 8.12
C LYS A 340 21.29 -8.00 7.68
N LEU A 341 20.32 -8.77 7.17
CA LEU A 341 19.02 -8.23 6.79
C LEU A 341 18.23 -7.76 8.02
N PHE A 342 18.34 -8.45 9.17
CA PHE A 342 17.67 -8.04 10.41
C PHE A 342 18.21 -6.71 10.93
N ASP A 343 19.52 -6.55 10.96
CA ASP A 343 20.14 -5.28 11.37
C ASP A 343 19.69 -4.13 10.48
N MET A 344 19.55 -4.39 9.17
CA MET A 344 19.07 -3.40 8.21
C MET A 344 17.58 -3.07 8.44
N ILE A 345 16.74 -4.06 8.74
CA ILE A 345 15.32 -3.85 9.08
C ILE A 345 15.19 -2.95 10.30
N VAL A 346 15.95 -3.21 11.35
CA VAL A 346 15.96 -2.39 12.58
C VAL A 346 16.44 -0.96 12.27
N ALA A 347 17.54 -0.82 11.54
CA ALA A 347 18.07 0.48 11.17
C ALA A 347 17.07 1.32 10.36
N VAL A 348 16.42 0.70 9.36
CA VAL A 348 15.42 1.36 8.51
C VAL A 348 14.16 1.70 9.30
N SER A 349 13.69 0.82 10.19
CA SER A 349 12.54 1.09 11.07
C SER A 349 12.81 2.29 12.00
N ASN A 350 14.01 2.37 12.57
CA ASN A 350 14.43 3.50 13.40
C ASN A 350 14.46 4.81 12.61
N GLN A 351 14.98 4.79 11.38
CA GLN A 351 14.98 5.95 10.48
C GLN A 351 13.54 6.39 10.13
N ASN A 352 12.64 5.45 9.92
CA ASN A 352 11.24 5.72 9.59
C ASN A 352 10.46 6.34 10.76
N SER A 353 10.86 6.05 11.98
CA SER A 353 10.26 6.56 13.23
C SER A 353 10.94 7.81 13.77
N MET A 354 11.99 8.31 13.08
CA MET A 354 12.82 9.41 13.58
C MET A 354 12.02 10.70 13.72
N ARG A 355 12.13 11.33 14.91
CA ARG A 355 11.62 12.68 15.18
C ARG A 355 12.77 13.68 15.14
N ILE A 356 12.62 14.68 14.28
CA ILE A 356 13.58 15.77 14.12
C ILE A 356 12.96 17.04 14.69
N THR A 357 13.71 17.77 15.51
CA THR A 357 13.20 19.01 16.11
C THR A 357 13.04 20.11 15.08
N THR A 358 12.04 20.96 15.26
CA THR A 358 11.79 22.12 14.38
C THR A 358 13.00 23.04 14.27
N GLY A 359 13.75 23.22 15.36
CA GLY A 359 14.98 24.03 15.36
C GLY A 359 16.04 23.48 14.40
N MET A 360 16.32 22.15 14.46
CA MET A 360 17.30 21.51 13.56
C MET A 360 16.88 21.62 12.09
N LEU A 361 15.56 21.40 11.81
CA LEU A 361 15.04 21.52 10.46
C LEU A 361 15.19 22.94 9.89
N ASN A 362 14.93 23.97 10.72
CA ASN A 362 15.04 25.35 10.26
C ASN A 362 16.50 25.79 10.07
N ASN A 363 17.43 25.27 10.85
CA ASN A 363 18.87 25.51 10.60
C ASN A 363 19.28 24.93 9.22
N ILE A 364 18.83 23.74 8.89
CA ILE A 364 19.09 23.14 7.57
C ILE A 364 18.42 23.95 6.45
N LEU A 365 17.19 24.42 6.67
CA LEU A 365 16.49 25.25 5.71
C LEU A 365 17.26 26.58 5.45
N GLU A 366 17.77 27.22 6.50
CA GLU A 366 18.55 28.43 6.39
C GLU A 366 19.85 28.19 5.60
N ASP A 367 20.60 27.14 5.94
CA ASP A 367 21.82 26.76 5.22
C ASP A 367 21.53 26.42 3.75
N ALA A 368 20.46 25.66 3.49
CA ALA A 368 20.08 25.26 2.14
C ALA A 368 19.67 26.46 1.28
N THR A 369 18.85 27.37 1.82
CA THR A 369 18.42 28.58 1.10
C THR A 369 19.54 29.59 0.91
N ALA A 370 20.55 29.60 1.78
CA ALA A 370 21.77 30.41 1.61
C ALA A 370 22.66 29.87 0.47
N ARG A 371 22.75 28.52 0.33
CA ARG A 371 23.55 27.88 -0.75
C ARG A 371 22.89 28.00 -2.11
N VAL A 372 21.60 27.66 -2.18
CA VAL A 372 20.81 27.71 -3.41
C VAL A 372 19.57 28.55 -3.16
N GLN A 373 19.57 29.74 -3.74
CA GLN A 373 18.49 30.69 -3.54
C GLN A 373 17.15 30.15 -4.09
N PRO A 374 16.03 30.37 -3.35
CA PRO A 374 14.70 29.95 -3.82
C PRO A 374 14.34 30.54 -5.20
N PRO A 375 13.59 29.80 -6.02
CA PRO A 375 13.23 30.21 -7.37
C PRO A 375 12.42 31.51 -7.40
N THR A 376 12.51 32.20 -8.53
CA THR A 376 11.74 33.42 -8.81
C THR A 376 10.93 33.18 -10.10
N ASP A 377 9.62 33.45 -10.07
CA ASP A 377 8.76 33.42 -11.24
C ASP A 377 8.05 34.79 -11.40
N LYS A 378 8.09 35.35 -12.61
CA LYS A 378 7.48 36.65 -12.97
C LYS A 378 7.76 37.78 -11.95
N GLY A 379 9.00 37.86 -11.48
CA GLY A 379 9.43 38.85 -10.51
C GLY A 379 9.03 38.59 -9.05
N ARG A 380 8.32 37.50 -8.78
CA ARG A 380 7.98 37.05 -7.42
C ARG A 380 8.93 35.94 -7.00
N ARG A 381 9.62 36.14 -5.87
CA ARG A 381 10.53 35.16 -5.31
C ARG A 381 9.80 34.26 -4.31
N LEU A 382 10.06 32.95 -4.36
CA LEU A 382 9.66 32.02 -3.32
C LEU A 382 10.33 32.41 -1.99
N LYS A 383 9.53 32.53 -0.94
CA LYS A 383 10.02 32.78 0.41
C LYS A 383 9.48 31.66 1.32
N ILE A 384 10.37 30.85 1.84
CA ILE A 384 10.04 29.79 2.80
C ILE A 384 10.28 30.36 4.19
N TYR A 385 9.25 30.32 5.03
CA TYR A 385 9.29 30.91 6.37
C TYR A 385 9.87 29.96 7.39
N TYR A 386 9.41 28.72 7.37
CA TYR A 386 9.88 27.66 8.27
C TYR A 386 9.43 26.29 7.77
N ILE A 387 10.03 25.23 8.35
CA ILE A 387 9.71 23.84 8.15
C ILE A 387 9.43 23.18 9.51
N THR A 388 8.48 22.27 9.56
CA THR A 388 8.21 21.44 10.73
C THR A 388 7.91 20.00 10.34
N GLN A 389 8.16 19.06 11.25
CA GLN A 389 7.76 17.66 11.09
C GLN A 389 6.43 17.42 11.79
N VAL A 390 5.42 16.99 11.04
CA VAL A 390 4.05 16.73 11.55
C VAL A 390 3.77 15.25 11.74
N GLY A 391 4.56 14.36 11.15
CA GLY A 391 4.36 12.91 11.23
C GLY A 391 5.64 12.10 11.14
N VAL A 392 5.53 10.83 11.53
CA VAL A 392 6.55 9.77 11.37
C VAL A 392 5.87 8.56 10.71
N LYS A 393 6.65 7.62 10.19
CA LYS A 393 6.18 6.39 9.53
C LYS A 393 5.24 6.65 8.34
N PRO A 394 5.64 7.43 7.30
CA PRO A 394 6.98 7.98 7.08
C PRO A 394 7.14 9.40 7.65
N PRO A 395 8.38 9.92 7.74
CA PRO A 395 8.63 11.31 8.09
C PRO A 395 7.87 12.25 7.17
N HIS A 396 7.04 13.14 7.76
CA HIS A 396 6.21 14.07 7.03
C HIS A 396 6.58 15.50 7.43
N PHE A 397 7.07 16.26 6.46
CA PHE A 397 7.49 17.64 6.64
C PHE A 397 6.51 18.62 5.99
N VAL A 398 6.21 19.70 6.68
CA VAL A 398 5.40 20.79 6.16
C VAL A 398 6.25 22.04 6.01
N PHE A 399 6.33 22.55 4.79
CA PHE A 399 6.98 23.82 4.48
C PHE A 399 5.93 24.94 4.41
N PHE A 400 6.18 26.02 5.12
CA PHE A 400 5.32 27.19 5.09
C PHE A 400 5.98 28.28 4.24
N CYS A 401 5.29 28.73 3.19
CA CYS A 401 5.82 29.69 2.23
C CYS A 401 4.83 30.83 1.92
N ASN A 402 5.30 31.80 1.12
CA ASN A 402 4.48 32.95 0.67
C ASN A 402 3.48 32.57 -0.44
N ASP A 403 3.86 31.69 -1.36
CA ASP A 403 3.01 31.23 -2.48
C ASP A 403 3.45 29.81 -2.88
N SER A 404 2.56 28.83 -2.70
CA SER A 404 2.83 27.41 -2.98
C SER A 404 3.11 27.14 -4.47
N ARG A 405 2.58 27.97 -5.39
CA ARG A 405 2.78 27.85 -6.84
C ARG A 405 4.22 28.16 -7.27
N LEU A 406 4.96 28.89 -6.45
CA LEU A 406 6.38 29.19 -6.68
C LEU A 406 7.30 28.05 -6.22
N PHE A 407 6.77 27.07 -5.47
CA PHE A 407 7.53 25.96 -4.94
C PHE A 407 7.74 24.88 -6.02
N HIS A 408 8.71 25.14 -6.90
CA HIS A 408 8.99 24.25 -8.02
C HIS A 408 9.52 22.89 -7.54
N PHE A 409 9.12 21.83 -8.19
CA PHE A 409 9.51 20.44 -7.88
C PHE A 409 11.02 20.24 -7.72
N SER A 410 11.82 20.80 -8.63
CA SER A 410 13.29 20.70 -8.54
C SER A 410 13.85 21.28 -7.26
N TYR A 411 13.24 22.37 -6.74
CA TYR A 411 13.65 22.97 -5.49
C TYR A 411 13.19 22.17 -4.27
N GLN A 412 12.01 21.58 -4.34
CA GLN A 412 11.51 20.63 -3.34
C GLN A 412 12.47 19.44 -3.21
N ARG A 413 12.87 18.84 -4.33
CA ARG A 413 13.82 17.72 -4.37
C ARG A 413 15.20 18.13 -3.84
N TYR A 414 15.65 19.35 -4.12
CA TYR A 414 16.88 19.88 -3.54
C TYR A 414 16.81 19.94 -2.02
N LEU A 415 15.73 20.50 -1.45
CA LEU A 415 15.53 20.59 0.00
C LEU A 415 15.42 19.21 0.65
N GLU A 416 14.71 18.28 0.03
CA GLU A 416 14.65 16.88 0.47
C GLU A 416 16.05 16.27 0.56
N ASN A 417 16.87 16.46 -0.48
CA ASN A 417 18.24 15.96 -0.50
C ASN A 417 19.11 16.59 0.62
N GLN A 418 18.90 17.86 0.96
CA GLN A 418 19.61 18.50 2.08
C GLN A 418 19.21 17.88 3.43
N ILE A 419 17.92 17.60 3.65
CA ILE A 419 17.43 16.91 4.85
C ILE A 419 18.03 15.49 4.93
N ARG A 420 18.03 14.74 3.82
CA ARG A 420 18.63 13.40 3.76
C ARG A 420 20.14 13.41 4.00
N ALA A 421 20.85 14.42 3.50
CA ALA A 421 22.30 14.54 3.70
C ALA A 421 22.69 14.68 5.17
N VAL A 422 21.82 15.31 5.99
CA VAL A 422 22.09 15.52 7.42
C VAL A 422 21.59 14.38 8.28
N PHE A 423 20.37 13.86 8.02
CA PHE A 423 19.72 12.87 8.89
C PHE A 423 19.78 11.44 8.36
N GLY A 424 20.25 11.23 7.14
CA GLY A 424 20.27 9.92 6.48
C GLY A 424 18.91 9.57 5.91
N LEU A 425 17.93 9.27 6.76
CA LEU A 425 16.59 8.81 6.40
C LEU A 425 16.63 7.67 5.38
N THR A 426 17.61 6.76 5.57
CA THR A 426 17.83 5.60 4.70
C THR A 426 16.66 4.64 4.82
N GLY A 427 16.22 4.11 3.68
CA GLY A 427 15.13 3.14 3.62
C GLY A 427 13.74 3.73 3.80
N THR A 428 13.60 5.03 4.09
CA THR A 428 12.30 5.65 4.32
C THR A 428 11.99 6.74 3.28
N PRO A 429 10.79 6.74 2.67
CA PRO A 429 10.33 7.85 1.86
C PRO A 429 10.07 9.08 2.75
N ILE A 430 10.08 10.26 2.15
CA ILE A 430 9.73 11.52 2.82
C ILE A 430 8.44 12.04 2.20
N ARG A 431 7.46 12.37 3.04
CA ARG A 431 6.28 13.14 2.61
C ARG A 431 6.53 14.63 2.82
N ILE A 432 6.25 15.42 1.81
CA ILE A 432 6.37 16.89 1.86
C ILE A 432 5.01 17.49 1.53
N THR A 433 4.55 18.38 2.40
CA THR A 433 3.39 19.24 2.17
C THR A 433 3.83 20.69 2.16
N ILE A 434 3.34 21.45 1.19
CA ILE A 434 3.60 22.87 1.06
C ILE A 434 2.33 23.62 1.44
N ARG A 435 2.42 24.52 2.42
CA ARG A 435 1.31 25.38 2.87
C ARG A 435 1.65 26.85 2.67
N GLN A 436 0.66 27.62 2.24
CA GLN A 436 0.77 29.06 2.16
C GLN A 436 0.41 29.68 3.51
N LYS A 437 1.15 30.72 3.92
CA LYS A 437 0.84 31.43 5.16
C LYS A 437 -0.54 32.10 5.05
N GLY A 438 -1.51 31.66 5.85
CA GLY A 438 -2.89 32.14 5.84
C GLY A 438 -3.92 31.14 5.36
N ASP A 439 -3.51 29.95 4.85
CA ASP A 439 -4.43 28.85 4.65
C ASP A 439 -4.97 28.41 6.00
N LYS A 440 -6.33 28.47 6.17
CA LYS A 440 -6.98 28.01 7.39
C LYS A 440 -6.71 26.51 7.52
N GLU A 441 -6.46 26.07 8.75
CA GLU A 441 -6.42 24.66 9.12
C GLU A 441 -7.79 24.04 8.81
N ASP A 442 -7.86 23.27 7.71
CA ASP A 442 -8.85 22.21 7.62
C ASP A 442 -8.30 21.05 8.48
N MET A 443 -8.71 21.09 9.77
CA MET A 443 -8.54 19.95 10.69
C MET A 443 -9.56 18.87 10.36
#